data_0d67a5b1009aae03405fede0f439bd74
#
_entry.id   0d67a5b1009aae03405fede0f439bd74
#
_cell.length_a   1.000
_cell.length_b   1.000
_cell.length_c   1.000
_cell.angle_alpha   90.00
_cell.angle_beta   90.00
_cell.angle_gamma   90.00
#
_symmetry.space_group_name_H-M   'P 1'
#
loop_
_entity.id
_entity.type
_entity.pdbx_description
1 polymer ?
#
loop_
_entity_poly.entity_id
_entity_poly.type
_entity_poly.pdbx_seq_one_letter_code
_entity_poly.pdbx_strand_id
1 'polypeptide(L)'
;MYHGSEVNVKTAMDKVTAAPRKFLFVSQLGLIHDLAWTVRKEGHAVKYYIGSKADRDVADGMVDKVDDWEAHQDWADVIVFDDTGFGDVAEKLRREGHAVIGGTRASDRLEEDRDFGQNEMKAAGLPILPNWDFTSFDAAIEFIRSKPDRYVVKPNGMAQNDKVLSFVGQEEDGRDLVTMLEHYKKGWGSKIRSFQIQTFVSGVEVAVGAFFNGKDFILPAFINFEHKRMFNDDIGPSTGEMGTTSFWSPEIPLFRRTLARLRDRIQGYVGYIDINCIVNAHGIFPLEFTTRFGYPTINLQIEGVLSPWGAFLEAMAKGSPFELRTKRGFQVAVVVGVPPFPFVDPDAFRKYSEDAVVLFRKEIREGFHPCDLKLVDGDWRLAGNSGYAVVITGSGPTMVDARRETYNRVKNLIIPNLFYRTDIGERWHRDGDLLQTWGYLS
;
A
#
# COMPACT_ATOMS: atom_id res chain seq x y z
N MET A 1 51.37 3.81 -31.47
CA MET A 1 50.75 5.13 -31.20
C MET A 1 49.39 5.17 -31.87
N TYR A 2 48.34 4.92 -31.11
CA TYR A 2 46.98 5.23 -31.52
C TYR A 2 46.33 5.95 -30.33
N HIS A 3 46.04 7.22 -30.55
CA HIS A 3 45.24 8.04 -29.62
C HIS A 3 43.78 7.63 -29.79
N GLY A 4 43.16 7.05 -28.77
CA GLY A 4 41.72 6.85 -28.63
C GLY A 4 41.14 8.07 -27.96
N SER A 5 40.30 8.80 -28.71
CA SER A 5 39.49 9.93 -28.22
C SER A 5 38.44 9.39 -27.24
N GLU A 6 38.44 9.86 -26.02
CA GLU A 6 37.36 9.73 -25.07
C GLU A 6 36.13 10.48 -25.58
N VAL A 7 35.13 9.73 -25.99
CA VAL A 7 33.77 10.28 -26.25
C VAL A 7 33.07 10.48 -24.91
N ASN A 8 33.10 11.70 -24.44
CA ASN A 8 32.38 12.15 -23.26
C ASN A 8 30.88 12.21 -23.59
N VAL A 9 30.14 11.12 -23.41
CA VAL A 9 28.68 11.12 -23.49
C VAL A 9 28.14 11.70 -22.20
N LYS A 10 28.12 13.03 -22.09
CA LYS A 10 27.24 13.74 -21.16
C LYS A 10 25.83 13.58 -21.67
N THR A 11 25.10 12.63 -21.08
CA THR A 11 23.65 12.55 -21.22
C THR A 11 23.07 13.83 -20.58
N ALA A 12 22.69 14.77 -21.41
CA ALA A 12 21.91 15.93 -21.02
C ALA A 12 20.51 15.40 -20.63
N MET A 13 20.31 15.08 -19.36
CA MET A 13 18.97 15.10 -18.77
C MET A 13 18.55 16.57 -18.75
N ASP A 14 17.63 16.94 -19.62
CA ASP A 14 16.93 18.21 -19.55
C ASP A 14 16.25 18.27 -18.16
N LYS A 15 16.93 18.91 -17.20
CA LYS A 15 16.32 19.37 -15.97
C LYS A 15 15.38 20.51 -16.34
N VAL A 16 14.14 20.18 -16.63
CA VAL A 16 13.05 21.15 -16.48
C VAL A 16 12.97 21.39 -14.97
N THR A 17 13.76 22.32 -14.48
CA THR A 17 13.68 22.79 -13.09
C THR A 17 12.42 23.64 -12.97
N ALA A 18 11.28 23.00 -12.68
CA ALA A 18 10.14 23.73 -12.14
C ALA A 18 10.61 24.50 -10.89
N ALA A 19 10.10 25.70 -10.67
CA ALA A 19 10.44 26.46 -9.48
C ALA A 19 10.18 25.61 -8.21
N PRO A 20 11.07 25.70 -7.20
CA PRO A 20 10.88 24.96 -5.95
C PRO A 20 9.49 25.25 -5.36
N ARG A 21 8.80 24.19 -4.95
CA ARG A 21 7.48 24.24 -4.31
C ARG A 21 7.61 23.87 -2.84
N LYS A 22 6.57 24.17 -2.09
CA LYS A 22 6.43 23.89 -0.67
C LYS A 22 5.41 22.80 -0.46
N PHE A 23 5.83 21.68 0.10
CA PHE A 23 4.98 20.53 0.38
C PHE A 23 4.82 20.33 1.88
N LEU A 24 3.59 20.17 2.32
CA LEU A 24 3.26 19.76 3.69
C LEU A 24 2.69 18.34 3.65
N PHE A 25 3.43 17.39 4.18
CA PHE A 25 2.95 16.02 4.35
C PHE A 25 2.40 15.84 5.76
N VAL A 26 1.20 15.28 5.85
CA VAL A 26 0.49 15.02 7.11
C VAL A 26 0.21 13.53 7.19
N SER A 27 0.89 12.87 8.12
CA SER A 27 0.83 11.42 8.32
C SER A 27 0.35 11.08 9.73
N GLN A 28 -0.44 10.02 9.86
CA GLN A 28 -0.82 9.53 11.17
C GLN A 28 0.30 8.71 11.82
N LEU A 29 0.91 7.78 11.07
CA LEU A 29 1.89 6.81 11.55
C LEU A 29 3.32 7.03 11.03
N GLY A 30 3.53 8.04 10.19
CA GLY A 30 4.85 8.33 9.64
C GLY A 30 5.22 7.53 8.38
N LEU A 31 4.30 6.83 7.74
CA LEU A 31 4.59 5.88 6.67
C LEU A 31 4.99 6.51 5.32
N ILE A 32 4.52 7.73 5.03
CA ILE A 32 4.74 8.39 3.72
C ILE A 32 6.07 9.16 3.62
N HIS A 33 6.91 9.14 4.65
CA HIS A 33 8.11 9.99 4.70
C HIS A 33 9.12 9.70 3.58
N ASP A 34 9.18 8.50 3.03
CA ASP A 34 10.04 8.18 1.88
C ASP A 34 9.65 8.99 0.63
N LEU A 35 8.35 9.17 0.37
CA LEU A 35 7.87 10.06 -0.68
C LEU A 35 8.19 11.53 -0.35
N ALA A 36 7.98 11.96 0.88
CA ALA A 36 8.32 13.31 1.35
C ALA A 36 9.82 13.59 1.18
N TRP A 37 10.67 12.64 1.55
CA TRP A 37 12.12 12.72 1.36
C TRP A 37 12.52 12.71 -0.12
N THR A 38 11.82 11.94 -0.96
CA THR A 38 12.03 11.93 -2.41
C THR A 38 11.73 13.30 -3.01
N VAL A 39 10.61 13.92 -2.65
CA VAL A 39 10.25 15.29 -3.06
C VAL A 39 11.28 16.32 -2.57
N ARG A 40 11.79 16.17 -1.34
CA ARG A 40 12.89 17.02 -0.84
C ARG A 40 14.18 16.85 -1.66
N LYS A 41 14.54 15.62 -2.03
CA LYS A 41 15.72 15.34 -2.88
C LYS A 41 15.60 15.95 -4.29
N GLU A 42 14.40 16.19 -4.78
CA GLU A 42 14.13 16.91 -6.03
C GLU A 42 14.33 18.44 -5.91
N GLY A 43 14.60 18.95 -4.70
CA GLY A 43 14.90 20.36 -4.43
C GLY A 43 13.70 21.18 -3.95
N HIS A 44 12.60 20.55 -3.58
CA HIS A 44 11.44 21.21 -3.00
C HIS A 44 11.60 21.41 -1.48
N ALA A 45 10.89 22.41 -0.93
CA ALA A 45 10.78 22.59 0.52
C ALA A 45 9.71 21.64 1.06
N VAL A 46 10.05 20.86 2.08
CA VAL A 46 9.14 19.85 2.65
C VAL A 46 9.04 20.04 4.15
N LYS A 47 7.79 20.14 4.65
CA LYS A 47 7.46 19.96 6.06
C LYS A 47 6.70 18.67 6.26
N TYR A 48 6.91 18.02 7.40
CA TYR A 48 6.37 16.70 7.69
C TYR A 48 5.79 16.63 9.11
N TYR A 49 4.57 16.18 9.22
CA TYR A 49 3.88 15.99 10.50
C TYR A 49 3.58 14.50 10.73
N ILE A 50 3.78 14.03 11.98
CA ILE A 50 3.40 12.69 12.42
C ILE A 50 2.47 12.81 13.63
N GLY A 51 1.26 12.23 13.51
CA GLY A 51 0.26 12.25 14.58
C GLY A 51 0.60 11.34 15.77
N SER A 52 1.10 10.14 15.48
CA SER A 52 1.49 9.15 16.49
C SER A 52 2.70 9.62 17.31
N LYS A 53 2.54 9.63 18.63
CA LYS A 53 3.64 9.97 19.54
C LYS A 53 4.73 8.91 19.58
N ALA A 54 4.36 7.66 19.33
CA ALA A 54 5.27 6.51 19.36
C ALA A 54 6.19 6.48 18.13
N ASP A 55 5.76 7.12 17.04
CA ASP A 55 6.49 7.14 15.77
C ASP A 55 7.14 8.51 15.49
N ARG A 56 7.16 9.40 16.51
CA ARG A 56 7.64 10.77 16.36
C ARG A 56 9.09 10.90 15.90
N ASP A 57 9.94 9.94 16.17
CA ASP A 57 11.34 9.92 15.75
C ASP A 57 11.57 9.34 14.35
N VAL A 58 10.55 8.74 13.73
CA VAL A 58 10.61 8.31 12.34
C VAL A 58 10.89 9.51 11.43
N ALA A 59 11.77 9.31 10.43
CA ALA A 59 12.23 10.35 9.50
C ALA A 59 13.03 11.50 10.11
N ASP A 60 13.50 11.42 11.36
CA ASP A 60 14.47 12.38 11.90
C ASP A 60 15.71 12.43 11.01
N GLY A 61 16.21 13.64 10.78
CA GLY A 61 17.36 13.88 9.88
C GLY A 61 17.06 13.79 8.38
N MET A 62 15.87 13.34 7.97
CA MET A 62 15.50 13.19 6.57
C MET A 62 14.67 14.36 6.03
N VAL A 63 13.69 14.83 6.79
CA VAL A 63 12.75 15.91 6.44
C VAL A 63 12.57 16.87 7.61
N ASP A 64 12.12 18.11 7.34
CA ASP A 64 11.85 19.09 8.38
C ASP A 64 10.50 18.79 9.04
N LYS A 65 10.52 18.29 10.28
CA LYS A 65 9.30 17.94 11.00
C LYS A 65 8.68 19.13 11.70
N VAL A 66 7.35 19.09 11.82
CA VAL A 66 6.55 20.09 12.53
C VAL A 66 5.63 19.42 13.55
N ASP A 67 5.35 20.12 14.65
CA ASP A 67 4.49 19.63 15.72
C ASP A 67 3.01 19.95 15.49
N ASP A 68 2.72 20.94 14.65
CA ASP A 68 1.39 21.43 14.31
C ASP A 68 1.32 21.68 12.81
N TRP A 69 0.63 20.79 12.08
CA TRP A 69 0.50 20.93 10.63
C TRP A 69 -0.49 22.03 10.25
N GLU A 70 -1.50 22.31 11.09
CA GLU A 70 -2.51 23.32 10.77
C GLU A 70 -1.90 24.73 10.72
N ALA A 71 -0.90 25.01 11.56
CA ALA A 71 -0.14 26.27 11.50
C ALA A 71 0.67 26.45 10.20
N HIS A 72 0.79 25.42 9.38
CA HIS A 72 1.58 25.44 8.15
C HIS A 72 0.76 25.24 6.87
N GLN A 73 -0.58 25.18 6.97
CA GLN A 73 -1.43 24.98 5.79
C GLN A 73 -1.26 26.12 4.75
N ASP A 74 -1.19 27.37 5.19
CA ASP A 74 -1.01 28.54 4.31
C ASP A 74 0.43 28.68 3.77
N TRP A 75 1.39 28.03 4.42
CA TRP A 75 2.76 27.98 3.92
C TRP A 75 2.89 27.05 2.71
N ALA A 76 2.08 26.01 2.62
CA ALA A 76 2.21 24.96 1.63
C ALA A 76 1.60 25.34 0.27
N ASP A 77 2.31 25.04 -0.82
CA ASP A 77 1.75 25.05 -2.17
C ASP A 77 0.91 23.77 -2.42
N VAL A 78 1.28 22.66 -1.76
CA VAL A 78 0.57 21.38 -1.82
C VAL A 78 0.56 20.74 -0.44
N ILE A 79 -0.61 20.26 -0.01
CA ILE A 79 -0.80 19.49 1.22
C ILE A 79 -1.07 18.02 0.83
N VAL A 80 -0.40 17.08 1.48
CA VAL A 80 -0.54 15.64 1.22
C VAL A 80 -0.95 14.93 2.49
N PHE A 81 -2.15 14.36 2.52
CA PHE A 81 -2.59 13.41 3.55
C PHE A 81 -2.36 12.00 3.06
N ASP A 82 -1.80 11.15 3.91
CA ASP A 82 -1.33 9.82 3.51
C ASP A 82 -2.28 8.67 3.84
N ASP A 83 -3.29 8.91 4.65
CA ASP A 83 -4.18 7.85 5.16
C ASP A 83 -5.66 8.27 5.10
N THR A 84 -6.56 7.34 5.42
CA THR A 84 -7.99 7.61 5.67
C THR A 84 -8.18 8.42 6.96
N GLY A 85 -9.41 8.89 7.19
CA GLY A 85 -9.76 9.71 8.36
C GLY A 85 -9.46 11.21 8.20
N PHE A 86 -8.80 11.62 7.12
CA PHE A 86 -8.55 13.02 6.77
C PHE A 86 -9.54 13.57 5.73
N GLY A 87 -10.52 12.80 5.27
CA GLY A 87 -11.39 13.19 4.18
C GLY A 87 -12.17 14.46 4.41
N ASP A 88 -12.76 14.65 5.60
CA ASP A 88 -13.50 15.88 5.94
C ASP A 88 -12.61 17.12 5.92
N VAL A 89 -11.40 17.04 6.47
CA VAL A 89 -10.47 18.17 6.49
C VAL A 89 -9.88 18.44 5.12
N ALA A 90 -9.57 17.41 4.35
CA ALA A 90 -9.06 17.55 2.99
C ALA A 90 -10.10 18.21 2.07
N GLU A 91 -11.38 17.84 2.19
CA GLU A 91 -12.47 18.51 1.46
C GLU A 91 -12.65 19.96 1.88
N LYS A 92 -12.54 20.27 3.17
CA LYS A 92 -12.60 21.64 3.70
C LYS A 92 -11.48 22.49 3.09
N LEU A 93 -10.25 22.04 3.17
CA LEU A 93 -9.08 22.76 2.63
C LEU A 93 -9.18 22.99 1.12
N ARG A 94 -9.65 21.98 0.34
CA ARG A 94 -9.90 22.18 -1.10
C ARG A 94 -10.95 23.25 -1.38
N ARG A 95 -12.05 23.31 -0.57
CA ARG A 95 -13.05 24.39 -0.69
C ARG A 95 -12.49 25.77 -0.33
N GLU A 96 -11.51 25.81 0.56
CA GLU A 96 -10.77 27.04 0.94
C GLU A 96 -9.72 27.43 -0.10
N GLY A 97 -9.49 26.64 -1.14
CA GLY A 97 -8.61 26.94 -2.27
C GLY A 97 -7.22 26.34 -2.18
N HIS A 98 -6.93 25.51 -1.18
CA HIS A 98 -5.66 24.79 -1.09
C HIS A 98 -5.60 23.63 -2.10
N ALA A 99 -4.42 23.39 -2.66
CA ALA A 99 -4.15 22.21 -3.47
C ALA A 99 -3.84 21.03 -2.53
N VAL A 100 -4.75 20.05 -2.49
CA VAL A 100 -4.71 18.97 -1.49
C VAL A 100 -4.80 17.60 -2.16
N ILE A 101 -3.83 16.74 -1.85
CA ILE A 101 -3.90 15.30 -2.07
C ILE A 101 -4.44 14.68 -0.79
N GLY A 102 -5.48 13.86 -0.91
CA GLY A 102 -6.16 13.24 0.22
C GLY A 102 -7.58 12.86 -0.14
N GLY A 103 -8.22 12.15 0.75
CA GLY A 103 -9.56 11.62 0.59
C GLY A 103 -10.68 12.67 0.55
N THR A 104 -11.87 12.13 0.55
CA THR A 104 -13.13 12.78 0.85
C THR A 104 -13.80 12.00 1.97
N ARG A 105 -14.81 12.57 2.64
CA ARG A 105 -15.62 11.79 3.59
C ARG A 105 -16.18 10.51 2.97
N ALA A 106 -16.56 10.57 1.71
CA ALA A 106 -17.09 9.41 1.00
C ALA A 106 -15.99 8.37 0.73
N SER A 107 -14.79 8.80 0.34
CA SER A 107 -13.68 7.87 0.08
C SER A 107 -13.17 7.19 1.36
N ASP A 108 -13.11 7.90 2.49
CA ASP A 108 -12.76 7.28 3.78
C ASP A 108 -13.73 6.13 4.08
N ARG A 109 -15.03 6.34 3.86
CA ARG A 109 -16.04 5.30 4.05
C ARG A 109 -15.93 4.13 3.07
N LEU A 110 -15.39 4.33 1.87
CA LEU A 110 -15.18 3.19 0.93
C LEU A 110 -14.25 2.14 1.52
N GLU A 111 -13.24 2.55 2.30
CA GLU A 111 -12.29 1.65 2.94
C GLU A 111 -12.71 1.24 4.36
N GLU A 112 -13.23 2.18 5.16
CA GLU A 112 -13.51 1.97 6.57
C GLU A 112 -14.89 1.32 6.85
N ASP A 113 -15.87 1.52 5.94
CA ASP A 113 -17.24 1.01 6.06
C ASP A 113 -17.46 -0.06 4.96
N ARG A 114 -17.27 -1.33 5.31
CA ARG A 114 -17.38 -2.45 4.38
C ARG A 114 -18.71 -2.47 3.63
N ASP A 115 -19.82 -2.23 4.31
CA ASP A 115 -21.15 -2.25 3.71
C ASP A 115 -21.30 -1.12 2.70
N PHE A 116 -20.82 0.06 3.03
CA PHE A 116 -20.81 1.20 2.11
C PHE A 116 -19.94 0.89 0.88
N GLY A 117 -18.71 0.40 1.07
CA GLY A 117 -17.81 0.03 -0.02
C GLY A 117 -18.43 -1.02 -0.95
N GLN A 118 -19.02 -2.09 -0.41
CA GLN A 118 -19.70 -3.12 -1.19
C GLN A 118 -20.91 -2.58 -1.95
N ASN A 119 -21.71 -1.70 -1.34
CA ASN A 119 -22.85 -1.07 -2.00
C ASN A 119 -22.42 -0.18 -3.17
N GLU A 120 -21.31 0.57 -3.02
CA GLU A 120 -20.75 1.38 -4.10
C GLU A 120 -20.20 0.53 -5.25
N MET A 121 -19.52 -0.58 -4.94
CA MET A 121 -19.09 -1.57 -5.94
C MET A 121 -20.30 -2.14 -6.70
N LYS A 122 -21.35 -2.56 -5.99
CA LYS A 122 -22.59 -3.08 -6.58
C LYS A 122 -23.28 -2.05 -7.46
N ALA A 123 -23.36 -0.81 -7.00
CA ALA A 123 -23.96 0.28 -7.75
C ALA A 123 -23.14 0.66 -9.00
N ALA A 124 -21.84 0.40 -9.01
CA ALA A 124 -20.97 0.50 -10.20
C ALA A 124 -21.08 -0.73 -11.14
N GLY A 125 -21.94 -1.69 -10.82
CA GLY A 125 -22.15 -2.91 -11.62
C GLY A 125 -21.05 -3.96 -11.45
N LEU A 126 -20.31 -3.92 -10.32
CA LEU A 126 -19.35 -4.95 -9.98
C LEU A 126 -20.03 -6.10 -9.23
N PRO A 127 -19.67 -7.37 -9.49
CA PRO A 127 -20.25 -8.50 -8.80
C PRO A 127 -19.73 -8.56 -7.35
N ILE A 128 -20.65 -8.63 -6.39
CA ILE A 128 -20.31 -8.80 -4.98
C ILE A 128 -20.55 -10.25 -4.59
N LEU A 129 -19.59 -10.85 -3.91
CA LEU A 129 -19.74 -12.18 -3.36
C LEU A 129 -20.86 -12.24 -2.34
N PRO A 130 -21.65 -13.31 -2.31
CA PRO A 130 -22.66 -13.51 -1.27
C PRO A 130 -22.04 -13.37 0.12
N ASN A 131 -22.68 -12.55 0.96
CA ASN A 131 -22.21 -12.28 2.31
C ASN A 131 -23.40 -12.07 3.25
N TRP A 132 -23.17 -12.25 4.55
CA TRP A 132 -24.16 -12.14 5.61
C TRP A 132 -23.51 -11.56 6.85
N ASP A 133 -24.16 -10.57 7.45
CA ASP A 133 -23.68 -9.90 8.66
C ASP A 133 -24.28 -10.53 9.91
N PHE A 134 -23.45 -10.71 10.93
CA PHE A 134 -23.80 -11.30 12.20
C PHE A 134 -23.32 -10.45 13.38
N THR A 135 -24.17 -10.38 14.41
CA THR A 135 -23.82 -9.86 15.74
C THR A 135 -23.81 -10.97 16.80
N SER A 136 -24.16 -12.20 16.39
CA SER A 136 -24.20 -13.38 17.25
C SER A 136 -23.40 -14.51 16.62
N PHE A 137 -22.42 -15.04 17.36
CA PHE A 137 -21.64 -16.20 16.96
C PHE A 137 -22.51 -17.45 16.78
N ASP A 138 -23.51 -17.64 17.68
CA ASP A 138 -24.41 -18.80 17.60
C ASP A 138 -25.25 -18.77 16.33
N ALA A 139 -25.79 -17.61 15.96
CA ALA A 139 -26.54 -17.45 14.72
C ALA A 139 -25.68 -17.71 13.47
N ALA A 140 -24.44 -17.27 13.49
CA ALA A 140 -23.49 -17.53 12.41
C ALA A 140 -23.14 -19.02 12.29
N ILE A 141 -22.91 -19.70 13.42
CA ILE A 141 -22.67 -21.15 13.46
C ILE A 141 -23.87 -21.92 12.92
N GLU A 142 -25.08 -21.58 13.33
CA GLU A 142 -26.31 -22.20 12.82
C GLU A 142 -26.47 -21.98 11.31
N PHE A 143 -26.19 -20.76 10.84
CA PHE A 143 -26.20 -20.43 9.41
C PHE A 143 -25.23 -21.34 8.62
N ILE A 144 -23.97 -21.49 9.04
CA ILE A 144 -22.99 -22.33 8.35
C ILE A 144 -23.46 -23.80 8.34
N ARG A 145 -23.96 -24.31 9.48
CA ARG A 145 -24.49 -25.68 9.57
C ARG A 145 -25.71 -25.92 8.67
N SER A 146 -26.53 -24.88 8.48
CA SER A 146 -27.72 -24.96 7.62
C SER A 146 -27.39 -24.82 6.13
N LYS A 147 -26.28 -24.18 5.81
CA LYS A 147 -25.78 -23.97 4.44
C LYS A 147 -24.29 -24.30 4.38
N PRO A 148 -23.94 -25.59 4.35
CA PRO A 148 -22.54 -25.99 4.26
C PRO A 148 -21.90 -25.48 2.98
N ASP A 149 -20.82 -24.73 3.12
CA ASP A 149 -20.00 -24.17 2.03
C ASP A 149 -18.68 -23.68 2.62
N ARG A 150 -17.72 -23.37 1.79
CA ARG A 150 -16.48 -22.75 2.21
C ARG A 150 -16.67 -21.25 2.38
N TYR A 151 -16.30 -20.72 3.54
CA TYR A 151 -16.52 -19.33 3.92
C TYR A 151 -15.29 -18.61 4.40
N VAL A 152 -15.38 -17.28 4.44
CA VAL A 152 -14.42 -16.36 5.05
C VAL A 152 -15.13 -15.56 6.13
N VAL A 153 -14.53 -15.45 7.32
CA VAL A 153 -14.96 -14.52 8.38
C VAL A 153 -14.14 -13.24 8.31
N LYS A 154 -14.83 -12.11 8.31
CA LYS A 154 -14.25 -10.77 8.32
C LYS A 154 -14.90 -9.94 9.43
N PRO A 155 -14.19 -9.56 10.50
CA PRO A 155 -14.70 -8.64 11.50
C PRO A 155 -15.07 -7.28 10.88
N ASN A 156 -16.08 -6.62 11.46
CA ASN A 156 -16.52 -5.28 11.05
C ASN A 156 -16.11 -4.22 12.08
N GLY A 157 -16.18 -2.95 11.71
CA GLY A 157 -15.82 -1.81 12.56
C GLY A 157 -14.33 -1.81 12.93
N MET A 158 -13.98 -1.33 14.11
CA MET A 158 -12.57 -1.24 14.56
C MET A 158 -11.82 -2.58 14.54
N ALA A 159 -12.54 -3.70 14.69
CA ALA A 159 -11.93 -5.04 14.68
C ALA A 159 -11.43 -5.45 13.29
N GLN A 160 -11.85 -4.80 12.19
CA GLN A 160 -11.34 -5.07 10.84
C GLN A 160 -9.85 -4.70 10.67
N ASN A 161 -9.34 -3.78 11.49
CA ASN A 161 -7.96 -3.35 11.46
C ASN A 161 -7.02 -4.40 12.07
N ASP A 162 -7.54 -5.29 12.92
CA ASP A 162 -6.79 -6.43 13.45
C ASP A 162 -6.88 -7.60 12.45
N LYS A 163 -5.92 -7.65 11.53
CA LYS A 163 -5.90 -8.65 10.44
C LYS A 163 -5.79 -10.09 10.94
N VAL A 164 -5.40 -10.31 12.19
CA VAL A 164 -5.35 -11.64 12.83
C VAL A 164 -6.75 -12.21 13.07
N LEU A 165 -7.76 -11.33 13.19
CA LEU A 165 -9.14 -11.73 13.45
C LEU A 165 -9.90 -12.21 12.21
N SER A 166 -9.33 -12.04 11.02
CA SER A 166 -9.91 -12.58 9.78
C SER A 166 -9.49 -14.03 9.59
N PHE A 167 -10.43 -14.88 9.18
CA PHE A 167 -10.15 -16.30 8.95
C PHE A 167 -10.72 -16.76 7.60
N VAL A 168 -9.88 -17.44 6.82
CA VAL A 168 -10.26 -18.07 5.55
C VAL A 168 -10.41 -19.57 5.79
N GLY A 169 -11.63 -20.06 5.73
CA GLY A 169 -11.94 -21.48 5.87
C GLY A 169 -11.24 -22.32 4.79
N GLN A 170 -10.88 -23.54 5.13
CA GLN A 170 -10.25 -24.51 4.23
C GLN A 170 -11.18 -25.67 3.88
N GLU A 171 -12.15 -25.96 4.77
CA GLU A 171 -13.08 -27.07 4.62
C GLU A 171 -14.29 -26.66 3.78
N GLU A 172 -14.65 -27.49 2.81
CA GLU A 172 -15.75 -27.22 1.87
C GLU A 172 -17.15 -27.22 2.53
N ASP A 173 -17.25 -27.76 3.73
CA ASP A 173 -18.49 -27.75 4.52
C ASP A 173 -18.51 -26.72 5.65
N GLY A 174 -17.43 -25.93 5.80
CA GLY A 174 -17.31 -24.86 6.78
C GLY A 174 -17.10 -25.32 8.23
N ARG A 175 -16.77 -26.60 8.48
CA ARG A 175 -16.56 -27.13 9.85
C ARG A 175 -15.44 -26.43 10.59
N ASP A 176 -14.36 -26.11 9.91
CA ASP A 176 -13.23 -25.37 10.47
C ASP A 176 -13.65 -23.97 10.91
N LEU A 177 -14.51 -23.31 10.13
CA LEU A 177 -15.04 -22.00 10.47
C LEU A 177 -15.96 -22.07 11.69
N VAL A 178 -16.81 -23.10 11.81
CA VAL A 178 -17.62 -23.32 13.01
C VAL A 178 -16.73 -23.46 14.24
N THR A 179 -15.67 -24.25 14.15
CA THR A 179 -14.69 -24.43 15.23
C THR A 179 -14.04 -23.09 15.61
N MET A 180 -13.62 -22.30 14.63
CA MET A 180 -13.03 -20.98 14.87
C MET A 180 -14.01 -20.00 15.53
N LEU A 181 -15.27 -19.94 15.09
CA LEU A 181 -16.29 -19.09 15.70
C LEU A 181 -16.59 -19.48 17.15
N GLU A 182 -16.59 -20.77 17.48
CA GLU A 182 -16.73 -21.26 18.85
C GLU A 182 -15.58 -20.79 19.76
N HIS A 183 -14.34 -20.75 19.22
CA HIS A 183 -13.18 -20.20 19.91
C HIS A 183 -13.24 -18.68 20.04
N TYR A 184 -13.59 -17.95 18.97
CA TYR A 184 -13.75 -16.51 18.97
C TYR A 184 -14.79 -16.05 19.98
N LYS A 185 -15.92 -16.77 20.11
CA LYS A 185 -16.94 -16.51 21.11
C LYS A 185 -16.35 -16.51 22.53
N LYS A 186 -15.45 -17.44 22.84
CA LYS A 186 -14.82 -17.57 24.17
C LYS A 186 -13.75 -16.52 24.43
N GLY A 187 -12.90 -16.23 23.45
CA GLY A 187 -11.72 -15.40 23.61
C GLY A 187 -11.91 -13.93 23.21
N TRP A 188 -12.68 -13.69 22.15
CA TRP A 188 -12.76 -12.38 21.51
C TRP A 188 -14.18 -11.82 21.38
N GLY A 189 -15.17 -12.48 21.96
CA GLY A 189 -16.58 -12.05 21.87
C GLY A 189 -16.82 -10.61 22.37
N SER A 190 -15.98 -10.08 23.25
CA SER A 190 -16.03 -8.68 23.67
C SER A 190 -15.36 -7.71 22.68
N LYS A 191 -14.44 -8.20 21.83
CA LYS A 191 -13.70 -7.40 20.84
C LYS A 191 -14.41 -7.35 19.50
N ILE A 192 -15.06 -8.45 19.09
CA ILE A 192 -15.76 -8.58 17.82
C ILE A 192 -17.26 -8.40 18.07
N ARG A 193 -17.78 -7.21 17.82
CA ARG A 193 -19.21 -6.88 18.02
C ARG A 193 -20.09 -7.31 16.85
N SER A 194 -19.53 -7.24 15.64
CA SER A 194 -20.17 -7.68 14.41
C SER A 194 -19.11 -8.17 13.42
N PHE A 195 -19.51 -9.08 12.56
CA PHE A 195 -18.64 -9.67 11.55
C PHE A 195 -19.47 -10.16 10.37
N GLN A 196 -18.82 -10.24 9.23
CA GLN A 196 -19.39 -10.73 7.99
C GLN A 196 -18.88 -12.15 7.72
N ILE A 197 -19.77 -13.05 7.32
CA ILE A 197 -19.45 -14.31 6.67
C ILE A 197 -19.64 -14.12 5.17
N GLN A 198 -18.61 -14.38 4.40
CA GLN A 198 -18.61 -14.26 2.94
C GLN A 198 -18.28 -15.61 2.31
N THR A 199 -18.98 -15.96 1.21
CA THR A 199 -18.63 -17.14 0.43
C THR A 199 -17.17 -17.03 -0.06
N PHE A 200 -16.41 -18.10 0.08
CA PHE A 200 -15.07 -18.18 -0.47
C PHE A 200 -15.08 -18.25 -1.99
N VAL A 201 -14.15 -17.61 -2.63
CA VAL A 201 -13.90 -17.72 -4.06
C VAL A 201 -12.42 -17.97 -4.30
N SER A 202 -12.10 -18.97 -5.11
CA SER A 202 -10.72 -19.23 -5.53
C SER A 202 -10.37 -18.44 -6.78
N GLY A 203 -9.10 -18.03 -6.87
CA GLY A 203 -8.62 -17.27 -8.03
C GLY A 203 -7.27 -16.61 -7.75
N VAL A 204 -6.89 -15.71 -8.64
CA VAL A 204 -5.71 -14.85 -8.47
C VAL A 204 -6.13 -13.59 -7.70
N GLU A 205 -5.48 -13.33 -6.57
CA GLU A 205 -5.62 -12.07 -5.85
C GLU A 205 -4.79 -10.99 -6.53
N VAL A 206 -5.43 -9.91 -6.94
CA VAL A 206 -4.80 -8.80 -7.66
C VAL A 206 -5.45 -7.49 -7.27
N ALA A 207 -4.64 -6.48 -6.99
CA ALA A 207 -5.12 -5.12 -6.82
C ALA A 207 -4.94 -4.32 -8.12
N VAL A 208 -5.94 -3.53 -8.43
CA VAL A 208 -6.00 -2.66 -9.61
C VAL A 208 -6.09 -1.23 -9.14
N GLY A 209 -5.03 -0.47 -9.32
CA GLY A 209 -4.94 0.89 -8.81
C GLY A 209 -4.62 1.92 -9.88
N ALA A 210 -4.88 3.17 -9.56
CA ALA A 210 -4.44 4.32 -10.33
C ALA A 210 -4.46 5.58 -9.46
N PHE A 211 -3.74 6.61 -9.89
CA PHE A 211 -3.89 7.94 -9.33
C PHE A 211 -5.13 8.63 -9.90
N PHE A 212 -5.80 9.45 -9.09
CA PHE A 212 -6.98 10.20 -9.46
C PHE A 212 -6.82 11.68 -9.09
N ASN A 213 -7.18 12.57 -10.01
CA ASN A 213 -6.92 14.02 -9.85
C ASN A 213 -8.16 14.84 -9.47
N GLY A 214 -9.15 14.20 -8.88
CA GLY A 214 -10.43 14.82 -8.53
C GLY A 214 -11.51 14.71 -9.60
N LYS A 215 -11.14 14.33 -10.84
CA LYS A 215 -12.06 14.27 -12.00
C LYS A 215 -11.87 13.00 -12.82
N ASP A 216 -10.61 12.59 -13.03
CA ASP A 216 -10.30 11.43 -13.88
C ASP A 216 -9.03 10.72 -13.39
N PHE A 217 -8.86 9.48 -13.85
CA PHE A 217 -7.68 8.69 -13.58
C PHE A 217 -6.47 9.19 -14.37
N ILE A 218 -5.31 9.20 -13.71
CA ILE A 218 -4.02 9.43 -14.34
C ILE A 218 -3.40 8.08 -14.66
N LEU A 219 -3.38 7.74 -15.96
CA LEU A 219 -2.81 6.48 -16.43
C LEU A 219 -1.28 6.61 -16.64
N PRO A 220 -0.55 5.50 -16.64
CA PRO A 220 -0.99 4.09 -16.65
C PRO A 220 -1.53 3.62 -15.28
N ALA A 221 -2.38 2.59 -15.31
CA ALA A 221 -2.85 1.90 -14.12
C ALA A 221 -1.72 1.07 -13.48
N PHE A 222 -1.79 0.90 -12.18
CA PHE A 222 -0.86 0.10 -11.39
C PHE A 222 -1.51 -1.22 -11.00
N ILE A 223 -0.92 -2.32 -11.45
CA ILE A 223 -1.42 -3.68 -11.18
C ILE A 223 -0.45 -4.34 -10.23
N ASN A 224 -0.95 -4.80 -9.08
CA ASN A 224 -0.09 -5.35 -8.05
C ASN A 224 -0.63 -6.63 -7.43
N PHE A 225 0.31 -7.44 -6.91
CA PHE A 225 0.07 -8.77 -6.34
C PHE A 225 0.72 -8.82 -4.95
N GLU A 226 -0.10 -8.78 -3.94
CA GLU A 226 0.29 -8.65 -2.54
C GLU A 226 0.61 -10.01 -1.91
N HIS A 227 1.55 -10.04 -0.96
CA HIS A 227 1.91 -11.20 -0.16
C HIS A 227 1.67 -10.86 1.31
N LYS A 228 0.47 -11.18 1.82
CA LYS A 228 -0.04 -10.71 3.12
C LYS A 228 0.46 -11.52 4.32
N ARG A 229 0.88 -12.78 4.12
CA ARG A 229 1.33 -13.64 5.20
C ARG A 229 2.82 -13.46 5.50
N MET A 230 3.17 -13.64 6.77
CA MET A 230 4.52 -13.38 7.28
C MET A 230 5.61 -14.26 6.66
N PHE A 231 5.30 -15.53 6.39
CA PHE A 231 6.27 -16.51 5.91
C PHE A 231 6.00 -16.94 4.48
N ASN A 232 7.01 -17.58 3.88
CA ASN A 232 6.92 -18.19 2.55
C ASN A 232 5.71 -19.13 2.46
N ASP A 233 5.22 -19.35 1.25
CA ASP A 233 4.05 -20.21 0.97
C ASP A 233 2.75 -19.73 1.65
N ASP A 234 2.68 -18.42 1.97
CA ASP A 234 1.55 -17.78 2.63
C ASP A 234 1.17 -18.44 3.97
N ILE A 235 2.16 -18.80 4.79
CA ILE A 235 1.98 -19.34 6.15
C ILE A 235 2.17 -18.24 7.21
N GLY A 236 1.66 -18.51 8.41
CA GLY A 236 1.83 -17.63 9.58
C GLY A 236 0.78 -16.52 9.68
N PRO A 237 1.02 -15.54 10.56
CA PRO A 237 0.08 -14.45 10.78
C PRO A 237 -0.07 -13.58 9.53
N SER A 238 -1.25 -12.98 9.39
CA SER A 238 -1.46 -11.92 8.41
C SER A 238 -0.74 -10.67 8.90
N THR A 239 0.03 -10.06 8.03
CA THR A 239 0.66 -8.76 8.23
C THR A 239 -0.14 -7.70 7.46
N GLY A 240 0.29 -6.44 7.44
CA GLY A 240 -0.19 -5.54 6.40
C GLY A 240 0.20 -6.13 5.04
N GLU A 241 1.52 -6.29 4.83
CA GLU A 241 2.07 -6.91 3.64
C GLU A 241 3.57 -7.21 3.84
N MET A 242 4.05 -8.33 3.32
CA MET A 242 5.47 -8.74 3.38
C MET A 242 6.22 -8.46 2.08
N GLY A 243 5.52 -8.05 1.06
CA GLY A 243 6.06 -7.71 -0.23
C GLY A 243 5.02 -7.76 -1.34
N THR A 244 5.34 -7.08 -2.42
CA THR A 244 4.43 -6.87 -3.55
C THR A 244 5.20 -6.97 -4.86
N THR A 245 4.54 -7.47 -5.87
CA THR A 245 5.00 -7.38 -7.25
C THR A 245 4.04 -6.56 -8.07
N SER A 246 4.55 -5.82 -9.04
CA SER A 246 3.70 -4.93 -9.82
C SER A 246 4.22 -4.72 -11.24
N PHE A 247 3.34 -4.17 -12.06
CA PHE A 247 3.68 -3.54 -13.33
C PHE A 247 2.72 -2.40 -13.64
N TRP A 248 3.19 -1.45 -14.40
CA TRP A 248 2.39 -0.36 -14.95
C TRP A 248 1.80 -0.78 -16.29
N SER A 249 0.52 -0.53 -16.50
CA SER A 249 -0.16 -0.92 -17.72
C SER A 249 -1.07 0.19 -18.23
N PRO A 250 -1.20 0.34 -19.55
CA PRO A 250 -2.27 1.16 -20.10
C PRO A 250 -3.63 0.58 -19.67
N GLU A 251 -4.71 1.14 -20.15
CA GLU A 251 -6.05 0.71 -19.84
C GLU A 251 -6.32 -0.74 -20.33
N ILE A 252 -6.14 -1.72 -19.40
CA ILE A 252 -6.37 -3.16 -19.65
C ILE A 252 -7.78 -3.59 -19.20
N PRO A 253 -8.24 -4.80 -19.60
CA PRO A 253 -9.56 -5.31 -19.19
C PRO A 253 -9.78 -5.33 -17.67
N LEU A 254 -8.77 -5.65 -16.87
CA LEU A 254 -8.89 -5.56 -15.40
C LEU A 254 -9.29 -4.16 -14.96
N PHE A 255 -8.59 -3.13 -15.42
CA PHE A 255 -8.90 -1.74 -15.09
C PHE A 255 -10.29 -1.32 -15.58
N ARG A 256 -10.61 -1.59 -16.85
CA ARG A 256 -11.91 -1.22 -17.46
C ARG A 256 -13.10 -1.87 -16.76
N ARG A 257 -12.93 -3.11 -16.28
CA ARG A 257 -14.00 -3.89 -15.63
C ARG A 257 -14.09 -3.65 -14.14
N THR A 258 -13.16 -2.91 -13.53
CA THR A 258 -13.12 -2.61 -12.09
C THR A 258 -13.09 -1.11 -11.84
N LEU A 259 -11.91 -0.56 -11.62
CA LEU A 259 -11.68 0.80 -11.12
C LEU A 259 -12.28 1.87 -12.05
N ALA A 260 -12.17 1.70 -13.37
CA ALA A 260 -12.73 2.66 -14.32
C ALA A 260 -14.26 2.85 -14.17
N ARG A 261 -15.00 1.84 -13.68
CA ARG A 261 -16.45 1.92 -13.44
C ARG A 261 -16.81 2.78 -12.22
N LEU A 262 -15.85 3.07 -11.38
CA LEU A 262 -16.03 3.84 -10.15
C LEU A 262 -15.75 5.34 -10.35
N ARG A 263 -15.26 5.76 -11.52
CA ARG A 263 -14.86 7.14 -11.81
C ARG A 263 -15.87 8.19 -11.34
N ASP A 264 -17.14 8.02 -11.68
CA ASP A 264 -18.18 8.98 -11.35
C ASP A 264 -18.59 8.94 -9.87
N ARG A 265 -18.16 7.91 -9.12
CA ARG A 265 -18.47 7.71 -7.69
C ARG A 265 -17.41 8.24 -6.75
N ILE A 266 -16.23 8.54 -7.29
CA ILE A 266 -15.08 9.04 -6.52
C ILE A 266 -14.73 10.47 -6.90
N GLN A 267 -15.65 11.22 -7.48
CA GLN A 267 -15.43 12.62 -7.85
C GLN A 267 -15.02 13.46 -6.63
N GLY A 268 -14.01 14.30 -6.79
CA GLY A 268 -13.42 15.11 -5.72
C GLY A 268 -12.35 14.39 -4.89
N TYR A 269 -12.18 13.06 -5.02
CA TYR A 269 -11.04 12.35 -4.48
C TYR A 269 -9.77 12.74 -5.21
N VAL A 270 -8.66 12.96 -4.49
CA VAL A 270 -7.36 13.26 -5.09
C VAL A 270 -6.29 12.41 -4.42
N GLY A 271 -5.70 11.49 -5.16
CA GLY A 271 -4.69 10.58 -4.59
C GLY A 271 -4.61 9.26 -5.32
N TYR A 272 -4.00 8.27 -4.68
CA TYR A 272 -3.97 6.89 -5.16
C TYR A 272 -5.18 6.11 -4.63
N ILE A 273 -5.82 5.36 -5.49
CA ILE A 273 -6.91 4.46 -5.14
C ILE A 273 -6.71 3.12 -5.83
N ASP A 274 -6.96 2.04 -5.11
CA ASP A 274 -7.07 0.71 -5.71
C ASP A 274 -8.27 -0.07 -5.21
N ILE A 275 -8.56 -1.15 -5.93
CA ILE A 275 -9.55 -2.15 -5.59
C ILE A 275 -8.89 -3.53 -5.63
N ASN A 276 -8.89 -4.20 -4.50
CA ASN A 276 -8.39 -5.56 -4.39
C ASN A 276 -9.46 -6.57 -4.83
N CYS A 277 -9.09 -7.52 -5.68
CA CYS A 277 -10.01 -8.46 -6.31
C CYS A 277 -9.47 -9.89 -6.27
N ILE A 278 -10.39 -10.87 -6.21
CA ILE A 278 -10.11 -12.23 -6.67
C ILE A 278 -10.59 -12.36 -8.12
N VAL A 279 -9.73 -12.86 -8.98
CA VAL A 279 -10.02 -13.02 -10.42
C VAL A 279 -9.90 -14.48 -10.82
N ASN A 280 -10.89 -14.99 -11.55
CA ASN A 280 -10.87 -16.34 -12.11
C ASN A 280 -11.56 -16.40 -13.48
N ALA A 281 -11.70 -17.60 -14.06
CA ALA A 281 -12.36 -17.78 -15.36
C ALA A 281 -13.83 -17.32 -15.41
N HIS A 282 -14.49 -17.20 -14.24
CA HIS A 282 -15.90 -16.83 -14.15
C HIS A 282 -16.11 -15.33 -13.95
N GLY A 283 -15.10 -14.59 -13.48
CA GLY A 283 -15.24 -13.15 -13.27
C GLY A 283 -14.19 -12.51 -12.39
N ILE A 284 -14.42 -11.23 -12.13
CA ILE A 284 -13.63 -10.41 -11.21
C ILE A 284 -14.52 -10.15 -9.99
N PHE A 285 -14.06 -10.52 -8.82
CA PHE A 285 -14.80 -10.40 -7.56
C PHE A 285 -14.06 -9.41 -6.65
N PRO A 286 -14.49 -8.14 -6.59
CA PRO A 286 -13.88 -7.14 -5.75
C PRO A 286 -14.09 -7.47 -4.26
N LEU A 287 -13.09 -7.18 -3.45
CA LEU A 287 -13.07 -7.48 -2.01
C LEU A 287 -13.14 -6.22 -1.16
N GLU A 288 -12.23 -5.27 -1.40
CA GLU A 288 -12.06 -4.07 -0.60
C GLU A 288 -11.41 -2.96 -1.43
N PHE A 289 -11.56 -1.71 -0.96
CA PHE A 289 -10.87 -0.55 -1.48
C PHE A 289 -9.65 -0.23 -0.63
N THR A 290 -8.66 0.40 -1.27
CA THR A 290 -7.65 1.24 -0.63
C THR A 290 -7.80 2.64 -1.20
N THR A 291 -8.15 3.62 -0.37
CA THR A 291 -8.42 5.01 -0.77
C THR A 291 -7.38 5.97 -0.21
N ARG A 292 -6.15 5.54 -0.21
CA ARG A 292 -4.96 6.23 0.30
C ARG A 292 -3.71 5.61 -0.32
N PHE A 293 -2.53 6.13 0.03
CA PHE A 293 -1.28 5.48 -0.34
C PHE A 293 -1.18 4.08 0.30
N GLY A 294 -0.83 3.06 -0.50
CA GLY A 294 -0.58 1.70 -0.02
C GLY A 294 0.85 1.53 0.49
N TYR A 295 1.06 0.62 1.41
CA TYR A 295 2.38 0.29 1.97
C TYR A 295 2.60 -1.23 1.92
N PRO A 296 3.62 -1.72 1.16
CA PRO A 296 4.74 -1.04 0.50
C PRO A 296 4.46 -0.54 -0.93
N THR A 297 3.22 -0.46 -1.36
CA THR A 297 2.83 -0.06 -2.73
C THR A 297 3.46 1.28 -3.15
N ILE A 298 3.47 2.30 -2.26
CA ILE A 298 4.10 3.60 -2.59
C ILE A 298 5.59 3.47 -2.88
N ASN A 299 6.31 2.58 -2.20
CA ASN A 299 7.73 2.35 -2.43
C ASN A 299 7.98 1.74 -3.83
N LEU A 300 7.10 0.82 -4.28
CA LEU A 300 7.11 0.34 -5.66
C LEU A 300 6.79 1.44 -6.67
N GLN A 301 5.87 2.33 -6.34
CA GLN A 301 5.55 3.47 -7.19
C GLN A 301 6.74 4.43 -7.28
N ILE A 302 7.46 4.69 -6.18
CA ILE A 302 8.70 5.47 -6.18
C ILE A 302 9.77 4.80 -7.05
N GLU A 303 9.94 3.48 -6.95
CA GLU A 303 10.85 2.72 -7.82
C GLU A 303 10.45 2.80 -9.30
N GLY A 304 9.13 2.73 -9.59
CA GLY A 304 8.61 2.59 -10.94
C GLY A 304 8.32 3.90 -11.68
N VAL A 305 8.10 5.01 -10.99
CA VAL A 305 7.79 6.32 -11.58
C VAL A 305 9.07 7.03 -12.02
N LEU A 306 9.09 7.51 -13.26
CA LEU A 306 10.20 8.25 -13.87
C LEU A 306 9.95 9.77 -13.90
N SER A 307 8.69 10.20 -13.76
CA SER A 307 8.35 11.61 -13.64
C SER A 307 8.79 12.17 -12.30
N PRO A 308 9.22 13.44 -12.21
CA PRO A 308 9.50 14.07 -10.92
C PRO A 308 8.24 14.07 -10.03
N TRP A 309 8.39 13.56 -8.80
CA TRP A 309 7.26 13.42 -7.88
C TRP A 309 6.66 14.76 -7.46
N GLY A 310 7.49 15.80 -7.22
CA GLY A 310 6.97 17.11 -6.86
C GLY A 310 6.07 17.71 -7.96
N ALA A 311 6.48 17.61 -9.23
CA ALA A 311 5.67 18.05 -10.36
C ALA A 311 4.39 17.23 -10.52
N PHE A 312 4.47 15.91 -10.32
CA PHE A 312 3.32 15.02 -10.40
C PHE A 312 2.29 15.30 -9.31
N LEU A 313 2.73 15.39 -8.05
CA LEU A 313 1.86 15.68 -6.92
C LEU A 313 1.18 17.06 -7.07
N GLU A 314 1.92 18.10 -7.52
CA GLU A 314 1.34 19.41 -7.76
C GLU A 314 0.27 19.36 -8.85
N ALA A 315 0.54 18.71 -9.98
CA ALA A 315 -0.42 18.59 -11.08
C ALA A 315 -1.68 17.83 -10.64
N MET A 316 -1.52 16.74 -9.91
CA MET A 316 -2.62 15.94 -9.39
C MET A 316 -3.49 16.74 -8.40
N ALA A 317 -2.87 17.44 -7.44
CA ALA A 317 -3.58 18.25 -6.45
C ALA A 317 -4.36 19.41 -7.08
N LYS A 318 -3.89 19.95 -8.20
CA LYS A 318 -4.54 21.02 -8.96
C LYS A 318 -5.55 20.52 -10.01
N GLY A 319 -5.74 19.22 -10.13
CA GLY A 319 -6.59 18.62 -11.18
C GLY A 319 -6.12 18.92 -12.60
N SER A 320 -4.81 19.15 -12.78
CA SER A 320 -4.20 19.45 -14.07
C SER A 320 -3.86 18.18 -14.83
N PRO A 321 -3.91 18.17 -16.18
CA PRO A 321 -3.42 17.07 -16.98
C PRO A 321 -1.94 16.79 -16.69
N PHE A 322 -1.58 15.51 -16.60
CA PHE A 322 -0.20 15.08 -16.38
C PHE A 322 0.09 13.77 -17.10
N GLU A 323 1.19 13.72 -17.85
CA GLU A 323 1.67 12.50 -18.48
C GLU A 323 2.62 11.78 -17.50
N LEU A 324 2.08 10.77 -16.81
CA LEU A 324 2.86 9.97 -15.87
C LEU A 324 3.76 9.00 -16.63
N ARG A 325 5.07 9.20 -16.52
CA ARG A 325 6.08 8.31 -17.12
C ARG A 325 6.52 7.26 -16.10
N THR A 326 6.50 6.01 -16.53
CA THR A 326 6.82 4.88 -15.66
C THR A 326 7.82 3.92 -16.32
N LYS A 327 8.53 3.15 -15.51
CA LYS A 327 9.38 2.04 -15.98
C LYS A 327 8.51 0.98 -16.64
N ARG A 328 9.03 0.40 -17.73
CA ARG A 328 8.44 -0.79 -18.35
C ARG A 328 8.90 -2.04 -17.58
N GLY A 329 8.13 -3.13 -17.74
CA GLY A 329 8.42 -4.41 -17.08
C GLY A 329 7.86 -4.43 -15.64
N PHE A 330 8.54 -5.17 -14.77
CA PHE A 330 8.06 -5.49 -13.43
C PHE A 330 8.85 -4.76 -12.36
N GLN A 331 8.19 -4.49 -11.25
CA GLN A 331 8.79 -4.03 -10.01
C GLN A 331 8.46 -5.03 -8.90
N VAL A 332 9.41 -5.24 -8.00
CA VAL A 332 9.26 -6.12 -6.83
C VAL A 332 9.68 -5.36 -5.60
N ALA A 333 8.87 -5.41 -4.56
CA ALA A 333 9.19 -4.93 -3.21
C ALA A 333 9.26 -6.09 -2.24
N VAL A 334 10.23 -6.05 -1.34
CA VAL A 334 10.39 -6.96 -0.22
C VAL A 334 10.45 -6.15 1.06
N VAL A 335 9.52 -6.42 1.97
CA VAL A 335 9.54 -5.85 3.32
C VAL A 335 10.58 -6.56 4.15
N VAL A 336 11.46 -5.79 4.77
CA VAL A 336 12.43 -6.26 5.74
C VAL A 336 11.96 -5.80 7.11
N GLY A 337 11.58 -6.75 7.94
CA GLY A 337 11.13 -6.51 9.30
C GLY A 337 12.19 -6.86 10.34
N VAL A 338 11.97 -6.34 11.54
CA VAL A 338 12.69 -6.71 12.77
C VAL A 338 11.67 -6.94 13.89
N PRO A 339 12.01 -7.65 14.99
CA PRO A 339 11.08 -7.76 16.11
C PRO A 339 10.61 -6.39 16.62
N PRO A 340 9.33 -6.21 17.00
CA PRO A 340 8.29 -7.25 17.14
C PRO A 340 7.42 -7.47 15.89
N PHE A 341 7.73 -6.84 14.75
CA PHE A 341 6.91 -6.94 13.55
C PHE A 341 6.48 -8.41 13.26
N PRO A 342 5.22 -8.71 12.94
CA PRO A 342 4.12 -7.79 12.62
C PRO A 342 3.25 -7.40 13.82
N PHE A 343 3.68 -7.68 15.04
CA PHE A 343 2.93 -7.35 16.25
C PHE A 343 3.38 -6.00 16.80
N VAL A 344 2.46 -5.29 17.48
CA VAL A 344 2.78 -4.05 18.19
C VAL A 344 3.11 -4.39 19.63
N ASP A 345 4.40 -4.39 19.97
CA ASP A 345 4.90 -4.61 21.33
C ASP A 345 6.07 -3.64 21.62
N PRO A 346 5.80 -2.47 22.23
CA PRO A 346 6.83 -1.46 22.48
C PRO A 346 7.97 -1.95 23.38
N ASP A 347 7.71 -2.89 24.30
CA ASP A 347 8.74 -3.42 25.19
C ASP A 347 9.70 -4.36 24.43
N ALA A 348 9.15 -5.21 23.57
CA ALA A 348 9.95 -6.03 22.69
C ALA A 348 10.74 -5.19 21.67
N PHE A 349 10.14 -4.12 21.11
CA PHE A 349 10.83 -3.20 20.22
C PHE A 349 12.03 -2.54 20.91
N ARG A 350 11.83 -1.93 22.07
CA ARG A 350 12.92 -1.33 22.86
C ARG A 350 14.05 -2.30 23.17
N LYS A 351 13.70 -3.54 23.49
CA LYS A 351 14.69 -4.56 23.88
C LYS A 351 15.52 -5.07 22.72
N TYR A 352 14.95 -5.21 21.53
CA TYR A 352 15.58 -5.97 20.44
C TYR A 352 15.91 -5.13 19.21
N SER A 353 15.29 -3.96 19.04
CA SER A 353 15.31 -3.24 17.77
C SER A 353 15.61 -1.74 17.88
N GLU A 354 15.21 -1.07 18.97
CA GLU A 354 15.35 0.38 19.10
C GLU A 354 16.81 0.82 18.88
N ASP A 355 17.01 1.86 18.07
CA ASP A 355 18.29 2.43 17.71
C ASP A 355 19.30 1.46 17.05
N ALA A 356 18.87 0.26 16.69
CA ALA A 356 19.74 -0.66 15.96
C ALA A 356 20.15 -0.05 14.62
N VAL A 357 21.45 -0.18 14.30
CA VAL A 357 22.05 0.44 13.10
C VAL A 357 21.77 -0.39 11.87
N VAL A 358 21.41 0.28 10.77
CA VAL A 358 21.28 -0.32 9.45
C VAL A 358 22.57 -0.11 8.67
N LEU A 359 23.25 -1.20 8.36
CA LEU A 359 24.51 -1.18 7.63
C LEU A 359 24.35 -1.82 6.25
N PHE A 360 25.27 -1.51 5.35
CA PHE A 360 25.32 -2.04 4.00
C PHE A 360 26.67 -2.69 3.71
N ARG A 361 26.66 -3.87 3.10
CA ARG A 361 27.91 -4.53 2.63
C ARG A 361 28.54 -3.75 1.48
N LYS A 362 27.72 -3.12 0.66
CA LYS A 362 28.07 -2.23 -0.44
C LYS A 362 27.10 -1.06 -0.46
N GLU A 363 27.56 0.11 -0.87
CA GLU A 363 26.70 1.28 -1.02
C GLU A 363 25.46 0.94 -1.89
N ILE A 364 24.27 1.24 -1.38
CA ILE A 364 23.00 1.14 -2.12
C ILE A 364 22.59 2.55 -2.51
N ARG A 365 22.38 2.78 -3.81
CA ARG A 365 21.98 4.09 -4.34
C ARG A 365 20.49 4.13 -4.73
N GLU A 366 19.91 2.98 -5.03
CA GLU A 366 18.54 2.84 -5.52
C GLU A 366 17.84 1.68 -4.82
N GLY A 367 16.51 1.77 -4.73
CA GLY A 367 15.67 0.70 -4.20
C GLY A 367 15.79 0.46 -2.69
N PHE A 368 16.31 1.42 -1.95
CA PHE A 368 16.28 1.46 -0.50
C PHE A 368 15.24 2.49 -0.06
N HIS A 369 14.19 2.02 0.58
CA HIS A 369 13.09 2.81 1.05
C HIS A 369 13.00 2.71 2.57
N PRO A 370 13.45 3.73 3.30
CA PRO A 370 13.35 3.75 4.76
C PRO A 370 11.86 3.75 5.16
N CYS A 371 11.53 2.98 6.21
CA CYS A 371 10.22 2.93 6.83
C CYS A 371 10.35 3.37 8.29
N ASP A 372 10.45 2.46 9.25
CA ASP A 372 10.71 2.84 10.64
C ASP A 372 12.20 3.19 10.84
N LEU A 373 12.67 4.23 10.15
CA LEU A 373 14.07 4.67 10.22
C LEU A 373 14.20 6.17 10.49
N LYS A 374 15.34 6.51 11.10
CA LYS A 374 15.85 7.88 11.29
C LYS A 374 17.30 7.95 10.85
N LEU A 375 17.79 9.14 10.54
CA LEU A 375 19.17 9.42 10.18
C LEU A 375 19.82 10.26 11.28
N VAL A 376 20.80 9.68 12.00
CA VAL A 376 21.49 10.33 13.12
C VAL A 376 22.97 10.36 12.82
N ASP A 377 23.54 11.55 12.68
CA ASP A 377 24.97 11.78 12.36
C ASP A 377 25.47 11.04 11.09
N GLY A 378 24.55 10.81 10.14
CA GLY A 378 24.82 10.08 8.90
C GLY A 378 24.58 8.58 8.96
N ASP A 379 24.26 8.03 10.12
CA ASP A 379 23.94 6.62 10.32
C ASP A 379 22.43 6.40 10.28
N TRP A 380 22.01 5.36 9.55
CA TRP A 380 20.65 4.87 9.58
C TRP A 380 20.40 4.06 10.86
N ARG A 381 19.35 4.42 11.60
CA ARG A 381 18.93 3.73 12.82
C ARG A 381 17.44 3.42 12.79
N LEU A 382 17.05 2.32 13.44
CA LEU A 382 15.66 1.99 13.65
C LEU A 382 14.97 3.03 14.54
N ALA A 383 13.74 3.35 14.19
CA ALA A 383 12.88 4.34 14.82
C ALA A 383 11.45 3.78 14.98
N GLY A 384 10.55 4.56 15.57
CA GLY A 384 9.16 4.14 15.75
C GLY A 384 9.02 3.01 16.76
N ASN A 385 8.06 2.10 16.53
CA ASN A 385 7.78 1.01 17.47
C ASN A 385 7.26 -0.28 16.83
N SER A 386 7.11 -0.32 15.50
CA SER A 386 6.48 -1.46 14.82
C SER A 386 7.50 -2.50 14.34
N GLY A 387 8.72 -2.07 14.03
CA GLY A 387 9.74 -2.91 13.40
C GLY A 387 9.53 -3.14 11.91
N TYR A 388 8.70 -2.35 11.24
CA TYR A 388 8.56 -2.26 9.78
C TYR A 388 9.73 -1.47 9.21
N ALA A 389 10.93 -2.09 9.19
CA ALA A 389 12.19 -1.36 9.10
C ALA A 389 12.44 -0.72 7.74
N VAL A 390 12.43 -1.52 6.68
CA VAL A 390 12.85 -1.11 5.32
C VAL A 390 12.04 -1.84 4.27
N VAL A 391 11.75 -1.16 3.18
CA VAL A 391 11.30 -1.80 1.94
C VAL A 391 12.45 -1.75 0.92
N ILE A 392 12.77 -2.90 0.34
CA ILE A 392 13.76 -3.00 -0.74
C ILE A 392 13.04 -3.29 -2.04
N THR A 393 13.30 -2.48 -3.06
CA THR A 393 12.71 -2.64 -4.37
C THR A 393 13.74 -2.94 -5.46
N GLY A 394 13.26 -3.45 -6.57
CA GLY A 394 14.03 -3.64 -7.79
C GLY A 394 13.10 -3.72 -9.00
N SER A 395 13.65 -3.41 -10.15
CA SER A 395 12.93 -3.41 -11.44
C SER A 395 13.61 -4.34 -12.43
N GLY A 396 12.84 -4.89 -13.38
CA GLY A 396 13.38 -5.69 -14.46
C GLY A 396 12.41 -5.88 -15.61
N PRO A 397 12.91 -6.22 -16.82
CA PRO A 397 12.04 -6.48 -17.96
C PRO A 397 11.16 -7.73 -17.77
N THR A 398 11.60 -8.67 -16.95
CA THR A 398 10.84 -9.85 -16.53
C THR A 398 10.71 -9.90 -15.01
N MET A 399 9.74 -10.66 -14.51
CA MET A 399 9.58 -10.89 -13.06
C MET A 399 10.85 -11.52 -12.46
N VAL A 400 11.50 -12.43 -13.16
CA VAL A 400 12.75 -13.07 -12.74
C VAL A 400 13.86 -12.04 -12.56
N ASP A 401 13.99 -11.09 -13.49
CA ASP A 401 15.00 -10.04 -13.41
C ASP A 401 14.72 -9.07 -12.27
N ALA A 402 13.47 -8.63 -12.11
CA ALA A 402 13.06 -7.75 -11.03
C ALA A 402 13.30 -8.39 -9.64
N ARG A 403 12.92 -9.66 -9.48
CA ARG A 403 13.20 -10.43 -8.25
C ARG A 403 14.70 -10.54 -7.99
N ARG A 404 15.49 -10.91 -8.99
CA ARG A 404 16.95 -11.03 -8.86
C ARG A 404 17.56 -9.72 -8.38
N GLU A 405 17.17 -8.60 -8.96
CA GLU A 405 17.65 -7.28 -8.56
C GLU A 405 17.27 -6.95 -7.12
N THR A 406 15.99 -7.13 -6.76
CA THR A 406 15.51 -6.88 -5.40
C THR A 406 16.26 -7.70 -4.36
N TYR A 407 16.36 -9.02 -4.55
CA TYR A 407 17.02 -9.88 -3.58
C TYR A 407 18.55 -9.70 -3.51
N ASN A 408 19.18 -9.25 -4.60
CA ASN A 408 20.58 -8.82 -4.54
C ASN A 408 20.76 -7.59 -3.65
N ARG A 409 19.80 -6.65 -3.70
CA ARG A 409 19.79 -5.47 -2.82
C ARG A 409 19.48 -5.86 -1.36
N VAL A 410 18.49 -6.72 -1.11
CA VAL A 410 18.16 -7.22 0.24
C VAL A 410 19.38 -7.88 0.91
N LYS A 411 20.11 -8.74 0.20
CA LYS A 411 21.32 -9.42 0.72
C LYS A 411 22.44 -8.47 1.10
N ASN A 412 22.36 -7.21 0.68
CA ASN A 412 23.33 -6.18 1.00
C ASN A 412 23.07 -5.51 2.37
N LEU A 413 21.85 -5.67 2.92
CA LEU A 413 21.49 -5.14 4.23
C LEU A 413 22.11 -5.96 5.37
N ILE A 414 22.48 -5.25 6.44
CA ILE A 414 22.87 -5.82 7.72
C ILE A 414 22.11 -5.06 8.80
N ILE A 415 21.10 -5.71 9.37
CA ILE A 415 20.33 -5.22 10.52
C ILE A 415 20.25 -6.37 11.52
N PRO A 416 20.50 -6.16 12.81
CA PRO A 416 20.31 -7.21 13.82
C PRO A 416 18.90 -7.77 13.78
N ASN A 417 18.77 -9.09 13.81
CA ASN A 417 17.48 -9.81 13.84
C ASN A 417 16.55 -9.55 12.64
N LEU A 418 17.04 -9.03 11.50
CA LEU A 418 16.21 -8.85 10.32
C LEU A 418 15.64 -10.16 9.81
N PHE A 419 14.45 -10.07 9.25
CA PHE A 419 13.83 -11.17 8.50
C PHE A 419 13.05 -10.61 7.29
N TYR A 420 12.84 -11.45 6.29
CA TYR A 420 12.07 -11.15 5.08
C TYR A 420 11.63 -12.43 4.39
N ARG A 421 10.64 -12.34 3.51
CA ARG A 421 10.22 -13.46 2.65
C ARG A 421 11.17 -13.58 1.45
N THR A 422 11.41 -14.81 1.01
CA THR A 422 12.28 -15.12 -0.14
C THR A 422 11.52 -15.50 -1.40
N ASP A 423 10.20 -15.66 -1.32
CA ASP A 423 9.32 -16.13 -2.39
C ASP A 423 8.47 -15.04 -3.05
N ILE A 424 8.68 -13.74 -2.70
CA ILE A 424 7.93 -12.63 -3.30
C ILE A 424 8.09 -12.66 -4.84
N GLY A 425 6.95 -12.77 -5.53
CA GLY A 425 6.89 -12.82 -6.99
C GLY A 425 7.05 -14.21 -7.61
N GLU A 426 7.26 -15.28 -6.84
CA GLU A 426 7.37 -16.64 -7.40
C GLU A 426 6.06 -17.10 -8.05
N ARG A 427 4.93 -16.78 -7.43
CA ARG A 427 3.62 -17.19 -7.96
C ARG A 427 3.23 -16.51 -9.27
N TRP A 428 3.95 -15.45 -9.69
CA TRP A 428 3.65 -14.73 -10.94
C TRP A 428 3.57 -15.65 -12.16
N HIS A 429 4.41 -16.68 -12.26
CA HIS A 429 4.37 -17.59 -13.40
C HIS A 429 2.99 -18.20 -13.58
N ARG A 430 2.41 -18.70 -12.49
CA ARG A 430 1.05 -19.25 -12.50
C ARG A 430 -0.02 -18.17 -12.67
N ASP A 431 0.07 -17.13 -11.86
CA ASP A 431 -0.97 -16.10 -11.75
C ASP A 431 -1.04 -15.25 -13.03
N GLY A 432 0.10 -14.91 -13.62
CA GLY A 432 0.17 -14.19 -14.88
C GLY A 432 -0.39 -15.01 -16.05
N ASP A 433 -0.04 -16.30 -16.14
CA ASP A 433 -0.56 -17.20 -17.19
C ASP A 433 -2.07 -17.37 -17.09
N LEU A 434 -2.61 -17.49 -15.87
CA LEU A 434 -4.06 -17.59 -15.63
C LEU A 434 -4.76 -16.31 -16.06
N LEU A 435 -4.30 -15.15 -15.61
CA LEU A 435 -4.90 -13.85 -15.98
C LEU A 435 -4.84 -13.57 -17.47
N GLN A 436 -3.74 -13.95 -18.12
CA GLN A 436 -3.60 -13.85 -19.58
C GLN A 436 -4.58 -14.77 -20.30
N THR A 437 -4.66 -16.05 -19.86
CA THR A 437 -5.56 -17.05 -20.43
C THR A 437 -7.04 -16.64 -20.30
N TRP A 438 -7.40 -16.00 -19.21
CA TRP A 438 -8.77 -15.50 -18.99
C TRP A 438 -9.05 -14.14 -19.68
N GLY A 439 -8.05 -13.55 -20.36
CA GLY A 439 -8.20 -12.30 -21.12
C GLY A 439 -8.35 -11.05 -20.24
N TYR A 440 -7.70 -11.02 -19.10
CA TYR A 440 -7.73 -9.86 -18.21
C TYR A 440 -6.53 -8.91 -18.35
N LEU A 441 -5.43 -9.36 -18.95
CA LEU A 441 -4.21 -8.58 -19.15
C LEU A 441 -4.04 -8.03 -20.58
N SER A 442 -4.84 -8.48 -21.52
CA SER A 442 -4.73 -8.09 -22.94
C SER A 442 -6.07 -7.80 -23.58
#